data_40a8676082b316d2d8068f7936e97adc
#
_entry.id   40a8676082b316d2d8068f7936e97adc
#
_cell.length_a   1.000
_cell.length_b   1.000
_cell.length_c   1.000
_cell.angle_alpha   90.00
_cell.angle_beta   90.00
_cell.angle_gamma   90.00
#
_symmetry.space_group_name_H-M   'P 1'
#
loop_
_entity.id
_entity.type
_entity.pdbx_description
1 polymer ?
#
loop_
_entity_poly.entity_id
_entity_poly.type
_entity_poly.pdbx_seq_one_letter_code
_entity_poly.pdbx_strand_id
1 'polypeptide(L)'
;MPTPRRTPLPIKIGIALLLLAGVAVLFVRSLDDARAEPFTVRGEHLAQWTLVTDAAAAGDRAVVALTPPPEMPLRLFRQVFTRAGESLSTPLNPGIALVLAEELRGISVPTDELMAMARTAGLDRARVNPRCMGYRRDSKPGATRQVYFIVFEMPEFGVFRQALAARAGALGATAFNAAALSPVMPMAGQPDVSGWMPIVVDAKDCMAPIVTE
;
A
#
# COMPACT_ATOMS: atom_id res chain seq x y z
N MET A 1 4.51 64.95 -26.48
CA MET A 1 4.42 63.48 -26.37
C MET A 1 5.09 63.09 -25.07
N PRO A 2 4.41 62.44 -24.14
CA PRO A 2 5.01 62.01 -22.87
C PRO A 2 5.93 60.82 -23.13
N THR A 3 7.18 60.93 -22.69
CA THR A 3 8.18 59.86 -22.74
C THR A 3 7.75 58.68 -21.81
N PRO A 4 7.73 57.44 -22.29
CA PRO A 4 7.37 56.32 -21.45
C PRO A 4 8.42 56.17 -20.32
N ARG A 5 7.99 56.28 -19.08
CA ARG A 5 8.81 56.00 -17.88
C ARG A 5 9.25 54.54 -17.92
N ARG A 6 10.53 54.30 -18.21
CA ARG A 6 11.13 52.97 -18.17
C ARG A 6 11.21 52.53 -16.70
N THR A 7 10.48 51.48 -16.34
CA THR A 7 10.63 50.83 -15.01
C THR A 7 12.05 50.39 -14.78
N PRO A 8 12.67 50.69 -13.64
CA PRO A 8 14.08 50.36 -13.38
C PRO A 8 14.24 48.82 -13.33
N LEU A 9 15.38 48.33 -13.81
CA LEU A 9 15.73 46.93 -13.94
C LEU A 9 15.48 46.09 -12.67
N PRO A 10 15.82 46.55 -11.45
CA PRO A 10 15.59 45.77 -10.23
C PRO A 10 14.09 45.50 -9.94
N ILE A 11 13.18 46.41 -10.31
CA ILE A 11 11.73 46.20 -10.14
C ILE A 11 11.24 45.12 -11.12
N LYS A 12 11.74 45.08 -12.34
CA LYS A 12 11.39 44.03 -13.31
C LYS A 12 11.84 42.66 -12.87
N ILE A 13 13.08 42.57 -12.29
CA ILE A 13 13.61 41.32 -11.74
C ILE A 13 12.77 40.89 -10.52
N GLY A 14 12.40 41.79 -9.63
CA GLY A 14 11.56 41.48 -8.47
C GLY A 14 10.19 40.94 -8.88
N ILE A 15 9.54 41.54 -9.88
CA ILE A 15 8.25 41.07 -10.41
C ILE A 15 8.41 39.68 -11.03
N ALA A 16 9.45 39.46 -11.82
CA ALA A 16 9.69 38.16 -12.46
C ALA A 16 9.90 37.05 -11.42
N LEU A 17 10.65 37.32 -10.35
CA LEU A 17 10.86 36.37 -9.25
C LEU A 17 9.56 36.07 -8.50
N LEU A 18 8.71 37.07 -8.22
CA LEU A 18 7.41 36.87 -7.62
C LEU A 18 6.47 36.03 -8.47
N LEU A 19 6.45 36.26 -9.77
CA LEU A 19 5.65 35.45 -10.71
C LEU A 19 6.16 34.01 -10.76
N LEU A 20 7.47 33.79 -10.79
CA LEU A 20 8.07 32.45 -10.77
C LEU A 20 7.75 31.71 -9.47
N ALA A 21 7.84 32.39 -8.32
CA ALA A 21 7.44 31.83 -7.04
C ALA A 21 5.95 31.48 -6.99
N GLY A 22 5.09 32.36 -7.53
CA GLY A 22 3.65 32.09 -7.64
C GLY A 22 3.33 30.85 -8.49
N VAL A 23 3.97 30.73 -9.66
CA VAL A 23 3.83 29.55 -10.53
C VAL A 23 4.32 28.29 -9.84
N ALA A 24 5.46 28.35 -9.14
CA ALA A 24 5.99 27.19 -8.39
C ALA A 24 5.03 26.75 -7.28
N VAL A 25 4.44 27.68 -6.53
CA VAL A 25 3.44 27.35 -5.49
C VAL A 25 2.18 26.72 -6.10
N LEU A 26 1.68 27.26 -7.20
CA LEU A 26 0.52 26.70 -7.90
C LEU A 26 0.81 25.30 -8.44
N PHE A 27 2.00 25.09 -8.98
CA PHE A 27 2.43 23.79 -9.47
C PHE A 27 2.51 22.74 -8.36
N VAL A 28 3.13 23.09 -7.21
CA VAL A 28 3.21 22.19 -6.05
C VAL A 28 1.80 21.84 -5.54
N ARG A 29 0.91 22.84 -5.39
CA ARG A 29 -0.49 22.58 -4.99
C ARG A 29 -1.22 21.67 -5.98
N SER A 30 -1.07 21.90 -7.28
CA SER A 30 -1.67 21.05 -8.30
C SER A 30 -1.19 19.59 -8.24
N LEU A 31 0.08 19.36 -7.88
CA LEU A 31 0.61 18.01 -7.66
C LEU A 31 0.03 17.37 -6.40
N ASP A 32 -0.11 18.12 -5.31
CA ASP A 32 -0.68 17.62 -4.07
C ASP A 32 -2.17 17.29 -4.25
N ASP A 33 -2.92 18.13 -4.95
CA ASP A 33 -4.34 17.89 -5.29
C ASP A 33 -4.49 16.64 -6.16
N ALA A 34 -3.64 16.46 -7.18
CA ALA A 34 -3.65 15.28 -8.04
C ALA A 34 -3.33 13.98 -7.28
N ARG A 35 -2.47 14.05 -6.25
CA ARG A 35 -2.16 12.90 -5.39
C ARG A 35 -3.31 12.54 -4.45
N ALA A 36 -4.08 13.53 -4.01
CA ALA A 36 -5.22 13.35 -3.12
C ALA A 36 -6.52 12.91 -3.82
N GLU A 37 -6.56 12.94 -5.17
CA GLU A 37 -7.72 12.45 -5.92
C GLU A 37 -8.05 10.99 -5.58
N PRO A 38 -9.35 10.63 -5.46
CA PRO A 38 -9.76 9.27 -5.20
C PRO A 38 -9.22 8.27 -6.24
N PHE A 39 -8.75 7.12 -5.78
CA PHE A 39 -8.47 5.98 -6.65
C PHE A 39 -9.76 5.19 -6.87
N THR A 40 -9.90 4.57 -8.03
CA THR A 40 -11.11 3.82 -8.37
C THR A 40 -10.86 2.33 -8.50
N VAL A 41 -11.77 1.53 -7.94
CA VAL A 41 -11.77 0.07 -8.05
C VAL A 41 -13.15 -0.41 -8.43
N ARG A 42 -13.24 -1.47 -9.26
CA ARG A 42 -14.53 -2.08 -9.59
C ARG A 42 -15.06 -2.92 -8.44
N GLY A 43 -16.36 -2.79 -8.14
CA GLY A 43 -17.00 -3.54 -7.08
C GLY A 43 -16.90 -5.07 -7.23
N GLU A 44 -16.90 -5.56 -8.47
CA GLU A 44 -16.70 -6.99 -8.79
C GLU A 44 -15.35 -7.55 -8.30
N HIS A 45 -14.29 -6.74 -8.32
CA HIS A 45 -12.96 -7.15 -7.87
C HIS A 45 -12.84 -7.28 -6.35
N LEU A 46 -13.81 -6.77 -5.57
CA LEU A 46 -13.78 -6.81 -4.11
C LEU A 46 -14.31 -8.13 -3.53
N ALA A 47 -15.00 -8.95 -4.34
CA ALA A 47 -15.60 -10.22 -3.92
C ALA A 47 -14.88 -11.46 -4.45
N GLN A 48 -13.90 -11.31 -5.33
CA GLN A 48 -13.28 -12.44 -6.06
C GLN A 48 -11.85 -12.73 -5.59
N TRP A 49 -11.63 -12.69 -4.29
CA TRP A 49 -10.30 -12.95 -3.73
C TRP A 49 -10.10 -14.44 -3.46
N THR A 50 -8.90 -14.92 -3.71
CA THR A 50 -8.53 -16.32 -3.55
C THR A 50 -7.56 -16.48 -2.38
N LEU A 51 -7.91 -17.36 -1.44
CA LEU A 51 -7.01 -17.76 -0.37
C LEU A 51 -5.98 -18.75 -0.93
N VAL A 52 -4.71 -18.39 -0.86
CA VAL A 52 -3.61 -19.19 -1.40
C VAL A 52 -2.60 -19.57 -0.32
N THR A 53 -2.04 -20.75 -0.49
CA THR A 53 -0.84 -21.23 0.22
C THR A 53 0.28 -21.37 -0.78
N ASP A 54 1.49 -21.52 -0.30
CA ASP A 54 2.69 -21.58 -1.12
C ASP A 54 3.08 -20.21 -1.67
N ALA A 55 3.57 -19.49 -0.76
CA ALA A 55 4.09 -18.17 -0.98
C ALA A 55 5.37 -18.10 -1.83
N ALA A 56 5.97 -19.22 -2.19
CA ALA A 56 7.04 -19.23 -3.18
C ALA A 56 6.52 -18.69 -4.53
N ALA A 57 5.24 -18.97 -4.86
CA ALA A 57 4.58 -18.36 -6.01
C ALA A 57 4.15 -16.91 -5.77
N ALA A 58 3.97 -16.49 -4.52
CA ALA A 58 3.45 -15.17 -4.12
C ALA A 58 4.52 -14.20 -3.58
N GLY A 59 5.82 -14.53 -3.81
CA GLY A 59 6.94 -13.80 -3.20
C GLY A 59 7.25 -14.34 -1.80
N ASP A 60 8.50 -14.56 -1.59
CA ASP A 60 9.21 -15.43 -0.65
C ASP A 60 8.93 -15.26 0.85
N ARG A 61 7.91 -14.53 1.28
CA ARG A 61 7.67 -14.23 2.69
C ARG A 61 6.31 -14.62 3.25
N ALA A 62 5.26 -14.65 2.43
CA ALA A 62 3.94 -15.03 2.94
C ALA A 62 3.75 -16.55 2.87
N VAL A 63 3.24 -17.15 3.95
CA VAL A 63 2.87 -18.58 3.99
C VAL A 63 1.41 -18.78 3.61
N VAL A 64 0.56 -17.81 3.98
CA VAL A 64 -0.85 -17.74 3.60
C VAL A 64 -1.15 -16.32 3.17
N ALA A 65 -1.88 -16.17 2.07
CA ALA A 65 -2.23 -14.89 1.50
C ALA A 65 -3.62 -14.88 0.85
N LEU A 66 -4.17 -13.69 0.69
CA LEU A 66 -5.31 -13.42 -0.18
C LEU A 66 -4.81 -12.72 -1.45
N THR A 67 -5.11 -13.31 -2.60
CA THR A 67 -4.76 -12.77 -3.92
C THR A 67 -5.99 -12.20 -4.60
N PRO A 68 -5.91 -10.96 -5.14
CA PRO A 68 -6.99 -10.34 -5.90
C PRO A 68 -7.11 -10.92 -7.31
N PRO A 69 -8.21 -10.66 -8.03
CA PRO A 69 -8.26 -10.86 -9.46
C PRO A 69 -7.19 -9.98 -10.14
N PRO A 70 -6.47 -10.50 -11.19
CA PRO A 70 -5.27 -9.86 -11.73
C PRO A 70 -5.52 -8.46 -12.34
N GLU A 71 -6.74 -8.17 -12.75
CA GLU A 71 -7.12 -6.88 -13.33
C GLU A 71 -7.11 -5.74 -12.29
N MET A 72 -7.39 -6.04 -11.03
CA MET A 72 -7.44 -5.05 -9.96
C MET A 72 -6.07 -4.38 -9.72
N PRO A 73 -4.99 -5.15 -9.46
CA PRO A 73 -3.67 -4.56 -9.28
C PRO A 73 -3.18 -3.79 -10.50
N LEU A 74 -3.40 -4.30 -11.71
CA LEU A 74 -2.99 -3.64 -12.95
C LEU A 74 -3.68 -2.28 -13.14
N ARG A 75 -5.00 -2.22 -12.88
CA ARG A 75 -5.75 -0.97 -12.97
C ARG A 75 -5.26 0.07 -11.96
N LEU A 76 -5.08 -0.35 -10.72
CA LEU A 76 -4.62 0.54 -9.65
C LEU A 76 -3.16 0.97 -9.85
N PHE A 77 -2.30 0.07 -10.30
CA PHE A 77 -0.92 0.43 -10.66
C PHE A 77 -0.87 1.53 -11.72
N ARG A 78 -1.70 1.43 -12.78
CA ARG A 78 -1.77 2.48 -13.81
C ARG A 78 -2.16 3.83 -13.22
N GLN A 79 -3.13 3.87 -12.31
CA GLN A 79 -3.54 5.10 -11.63
C GLN A 79 -2.39 5.67 -10.78
N VAL A 80 -1.69 4.82 -9.99
CA VAL A 80 -0.52 5.24 -9.20
C VAL A 80 0.58 5.76 -10.11
N PHE A 81 0.94 5.01 -11.16
CA PHE A 81 2.00 5.37 -12.09
C PHE A 81 1.75 6.72 -12.78
N THR A 82 0.51 6.94 -13.24
CA THR A 82 0.13 8.22 -13.88
C THR A 82 0.25 9.41 -12.95
N ARG A 83 -0.04 9.22 -11.64
CA ARG A 83 -0.03 10.32 -10.66
C ARG A 83 1.33 10.53 -10.00
N ALA A 84 2.11 9.48 -9.84
CA ALA A 84 3.41 9.55 -9.19
C ALA A 84 4.45 10.30 -10.04
N GLY A 85 4.38 10.17 -11.38
CA GLY A 85 5.36 10.76 -12.30
C GLY A 85 6.78 10.19 -12.15
N GLU A 86 6.91 9.04 -11.48
CA GLU A 86 8.18 8.40 -11.15
C GLU A 86 8.25 6.98 -11.73
N SER A 87 9.46 6.46 -11.90
CA SER A 87 9.64 5.07 -12.31
C SER A 87 9.35 4.15 -11.14
N LEU A 88 8.28 3.36 -11.23
CA LEU A 88 7.81 2.44 -10.21
C LEU A 88 7.81 1.00 -10.73
N SER A 89 8.18 0.06 -9.87
CA SER A 89 8.04 -1.38 -10.09
C SER A 89 6.73 -1.89 -9.49
N THR A 90 6.10 -2.88 -10.13
CA THR A 90 4.98 -3.63 -9.54
C THR A 90 5.50 -4.82 -8.75
N PRO A 91 4.83 -5.22 -7.65
CA PRO A 91 5.06 -6.53 -7.06
C PRO A 91 4.71 -7.64 -8.06
N LEU A 92 5.51 -8.71 -8.08
CA LEU A 92 5.25 -9.86 -8.96
C LEU A 92 3.90 -10.52 -8.64
N ASN A 93 3.59 -10.63 -7.36
CA ASN A 93 2.37 -11.28 -6.86
C ASN A 93 1.69 -10.36 -5.83
N PRO A 94 0.87 -9.40 -6.28
CA PRO A 94 0.17 -8.50 -5.37
C PRO A 94 -0.91 -9.28 -4.59
N GLY A 95 -0.98 -9.03 -3.28
CA GLY A 95 -1.98 -9.64 -2.42
C GLY A 95 -1.83 -9.20 -0.97
N ILE A 96 -2.74 -9.64 -0.11
CA ILE A 96 -2.70 -9.38 1.33
C ILE A 96 -2.02 -10.57 2.01
N ALA A 97 -0.84 -10.36 2.59
CA ALA A 97 -0.20 -11.36 3.43
C ALA A 97 -1.01 -11.56 4.72
N LEU A 98 -1.39 -12.79 5.01
CA LEU A 98 -2.09 -13.14 6.26
C LEU A 98 -1.10 -13.58 7.33
N VAL A 99 -0.03 -14.25 6.92
CA VAL A 99 1.05 -14.73 7.77
C VAL A 99 2.35 -14.74 6.96
N LEU A 100 3.43 -14.28 7.57
CA LEU A 100 4.77 -14.30 6.99
C LEU A 100 5.59 -15.47 7.54
N ALA A 101 6.47 -16.03 6.72
CA ALA A 101 7.37 -17.10 7.14
C ALA A 101 8.24 -16.72 8.34
N GLU A 102 8.66 -15.46 8.40
CA GLU A 102 9.47 -14.93 9.50
C GLU A 102 8.72 -14.88 10.84
N GLU A 103 7.38 -14.72 10.81
CA GLU A 103 6.55 -14.74 12.01
C GLU A 103 6.39 -16.14 12.59
N LEU A 104 6.55 -17.17 11.76
CA LEU A 104 6.49 -18.57 12.17
C LEU A 104 7.85 -19.16 12.55
N ARG A 105 8.91 -18.36 12.60
CA ARG A 105 10.23 -18.87 13.02
C ARG A 105 10.16 -19.42 14.44
N GLY A 106 10.47 -20.72 14.56
CA GLY A 106 10.39 -21.43 15.84
C GLY A 106 8.97 -21.86 16.26
N ILE A 107 7.98 -21.65 15.39
CA ILE A 107 6.60 -22.07 15.61
C ILE A 107 6.22 -23.04 14.50
N SER A 108 5.97 -24.30 14.85
CA SER A 108 5.59 -25.33 13.89
C SER A 108 4.07 -25.42 13.79
N VAL A 109 3.47 -24.62 12.92
CA VAL A 109 2.05 -24.74 12.55
C VAL A 109 1.99 -25.25 11.11
N PRO A 110 1.37 -26.42 10.86
CA PRO A 110 1.20 -26.94 9.50
C PRO A 110 0.40 -26.01 8.60
N THR A 111 0.73 -25.97 7.31
CA THR A 111 0.10 -25.07 6.35
C THR A 111 -1.41 -25.36 6.17
N ASP A 112 -1.81 -26.63 6.23
CA ASP A 112 -3.20 -27.05 6.21
C ASP A 112 -3.98 -26.56 7.45
N GLU A 113 -3.36 -26.54 8.62
CA GLU A 113 -3.94 -25.96 9.85
C GLU A 113 -4.10 -24.45 9.70
N LEU A 114 -3.11 -23.73 9.15
CA LEU A 114 -3.20 -22.29 8.86
C LEU A 114 -4.37 -22.00 7.89
N MET A 115 -4.52 -22.81 6.85
CA MET A 115 -5.63 -22.69 5.90
C MET A 115 -6.98 -22.97 6.53
N ALA A 116 -7.07 -23.97 7.41
CA ALA A 116 -8.29 -24.26 8.14
C ALA A 116 -8.67 -23.10 9.06
N MET A 117 -7.71 -22.51 9.77
CA MET A 117 -7.90 -21.33 10.61
C MET A 117 -8.36 -20.12 9.79
N ALA A 118 -7.78 -19.88 8.62
CA ALA A 118 -8.15 -18.79 7.72
C ALA A 118 -9.60 -18.94 7.22
N ARG A 119 -10.01 -20.16 6.85
CA ARG A 119 -11.39 -20.45 6.46
C ARG A 119 -12.36 -20.31 7.64
N THR A 120 -11.98 -20.77 8.83
CA THR A 120 -12.78 -20.63 10.05
C THR A 120 -13.00 -19.15 10.40
N ALA A 121 -12.00 -18.31 10.16
CA ALA A 121 -12.13 -16.87 10.30
C ALA A 121 -12.98 -16.21 9.19
N GLY A 122 -13.36 -16.95 8.14
CA GLY A 122 -14.18 -16.46 7.03
C GLY A 122 -13.40 -15.79 5.91
N LEU A 123 -12.05 -15.88 5.89
CA LEU A 123 -11.21 -15.20 4.92
C LEU A 123 -11.39 -15.70 3.47
N ASP A 124 -11.84 -16.93 3.28
CA ASP A 124 -12.17 -17.50 1.97
C ASP A 124 -13.44 -16.91 1.33
N ARG A 125 -14.25 -16.20 2.11
CA ARG A 125 -15.50 -15.56 1.70
C ARG A 125 -15.55 -14.08 2.07
N ALA A 126 -14.44 -13.54 2.61
CA ALA A 126 -14.36 -12.17 3.04
C ALA A 126 -14.56 -11.22 1.86
N ARG A 127 -15.43 -10.24 2.03
CA ARG A 127 -15.50 -9.10 1.14
C ARG A 127 -14.45 -8.09 1.59
N VAL A 128 -13.42 -7.94 0.77
CA VAL A 128 -12.37 -6.95 1.06
C VAL A 128 -12.90 -5.53 0.84
N ASN A 129 -12.76 -4.69 1.86
CA ASN A 129 -13.19 -3.31 1.79
C ASN A 129 -11.95 -2.37 1.74
N PRO A 130 -11.61 -1.78 0.58
CA PRO A 130 -10.48 -0.88 0.47
C PRO A 130 -10.81 0.45 1.17
N ARG A 131 -9.95 0.85 2.10
CA ARG A 131 -10.09 2.09 2.85
C ARG A 131 -9.42 3.26 2.13
N CYS A 132 -8.14 3.08 1.81
CA CYS A 132 -7.34 4.14 1.20
C CYS A 132 -6.14 3.58 0.42
N MET A 133 -5.64 4.39 -0.50
CA MET A 133 -4.29 4.24 -1.02
C MET A 133 -3.31 4.83 0.01
N GLY A 134 -2.39 4.01 0.46
CA GLY A 134 -1.33 4.39 1.38
C GLY A 134 -0.03 4.69 0.63
N TYR A 135 0.79 5.54 1.23
CA TYR A 135 2.14 5.86 0.76
C TYR A 135 3.10 5.92 1.94
N ARG A 136 4.24 5.27 1.79
CA ARG A 136 5.33 5.35 2.75
C ARG A 136 6.65 5.54 2.04
N ARG A 137 7.46 6.42 2.58
CA ARG A 137 8.83 6.67 2.11
C ARG A 137 9.79 6.54 3.28
N ASP A 138 10.72 5.60 3.17
CA ASP A 138 11.82 5.43 4.10
C ASP A 138 13.10 5.95 3.44
N SER A 139 13.70 6.98 4.04
CA SER A 139 14.97 7.53 3.58
C SER A 139 16.05 7.12 4.56
N LYS A 140 16.91 6.21 4.14
CA LYS A 140 18.15 5.87 4.86
C LYS A 140 19.34 6.43 4.08
N PRO A 141 20.45 6.76 4.73
CA PRO A 141 21.67 7.18 4.03
C PRO A 141 22.05 6.14 2.96
N GLY A 142 22.07 6.57 1.69
CA GLY A 142 22.41 5.74 0.54
C GLY A 142 21.28 4.95 -0.12
N ALA A 143 20.05 4.93 0.45
CA ALA A 143 18.90 4.28 -0.17
C ALA A 143 17.59 4.93 0.25
N THR A 144 16.84 5.41 -0.75
CA THR A 144 15.45 5.80 -0.55
C THR A 144 14.55 4.66 -1.02
N ARG A 145 13.66 4.22 -0.17
CA ARG A 145 12.63 3.24 -0.50
C ARG A 145 11.27 3.90 -0.39
N GLN A 146 10.45 3.71 -1.39
CA GLN A 146 9.07 4.19 -1.37
C GLN A 146 8.13 3.08 -1.81
N VAL A 147 6.96 3.04 -1.20
CA VAL A 147 5.94 2.04 -1.49
C VAL A 147 4.54 2.66 -1.45
N TYR A 148 3.76 2.35 -2.47
CA TYR A 148 2.33 2.58 -2.53
C TYR A 148 1.62 1.26 -2.22
N PHE A 149 0.62 1.31 -1.36
CA PHE A 149 -0.12 0.12 -0.94
C PHE A 149 -1.58 0.45 -0.67
N ILE A 150 -2.45 -0.53 -0.77
CA ILE A 150 -3.85 -0.39 -0.38
C ILE A 150 -4.00 -0.86 1.05
N VAL A 151 -4.72 -0.08 1.83
CA VAL A 151 -5.17 -0.44 3.18
C VAL A 151 -6.59 -0.97 3.09
N PHE A 152 -6.84 -2.12 3.70
CA PHE A 152 -8.16 -2.72 3.74
C PHE A 152 -8.75 -2.73 5.16
N GLU A 153 -10.07 -2.68 5.25
CA GLU A 153 -10.82 -2.98 6.45
C GLU A 153 -11.33 -4.42 6.33
N MET A 154 -10.79 -5.30 7.17
CA MET A 154 -11.10 -6.73 7.17
C MET A 154 -11.14 -7.24 8.61
N PRO A 155 -12.32 -7.28 9.25
CA PRO A 155 -12.46 -7.84 10.59
C PRO A 155 -11.99 -9.28 10.69
N GLU A 156 -12.21 -10.09 9.65
CA GLU A 156 -11.81 -11.49 9.53
C GLU A 156 -10.30 -11.67 9.64
N PHE A 157 -9.53 -10.70 9.15
CA PHE A 157 -8.07 -10.67 9.29
C PHE A 157 -7.67 -10.62 10.78
N GLY A 158 -8.31 -9.75 11.56
CA GLY A 158 -8.07 -9.64 13.00
C GLY A 158 -8.43 -10.93 13.75
N VAL A 159 -9.56 -11.55 13.41
CA VAL A 159 -10.00 -12.84 13.98
C VAL A 159 -8.97 -13.93 13.69
N PHE A 160 -8.51 -14.05 12.44
CA PHE A 160 -7.47 -15.01 12.06
C PHE A 160 -6.17 -14.78 12.84
N ARG A 161 -5.68 -13.55 12.89
CA ARG A 161 -4.43 -13.19 13.57
C ARG A 161 -4.50 -13.49 15.08
N GLN A 162 -5.62 -13.25 15.73
CA GLN A 162 -5.84 -13.59 17.14
C GLN A 162 -5.87 -15.10 17.36
N ALA A 163 -6.55 -15.85 16.51
CA ALA A 163 -6.57 -17.30 16.57
C ALA A 163 -5.17 -17.90 16.41
N LEU A 164 -4.38 -17.35 15.47
CA LEU A 164 -2.99 -17.78 15.28
C LEU A 164 -2.12 -17.44 16.48
N ALA A 165 -2.31 -16.27 17.11
CA ALA A 165 -1.60 -15.92 18.34
C ALA A 165 -1.90 -16.88 19.49
N ALA A 166 -3.17 -17.26 19.66
CA ALA A 166 -3.59 -18.24 20.66
C ALA A 166 -2.96 -19.63 20.38
N ARG A 167 -2.92 -20.05 19.12
CA ARG A 167 -2.30 -21.31 18.71
C ARG A 167 -0.79 -21.30 18.95
N ALA A 168 -0.11 -20.23 18.59
CA ALA A 168 1.32 -20.04 18.82
C ALA A 168 1.63 -20.10 20.33
N GLY A 169 0.82 -19.44 21.16
CA GLY A 169 0.94 -19.50 22.62
C GLY A 169 0.78 -20.92 23.17
N ALA A 170 -0.17 -21.70 22.65
CA ALA A 170 -0.36 -23.10 23.02
C ALA A 170 0.85 -24.00 22.65
N LEU A 171 1.65 -23.59 21.65
CA LEU A 171 2.90 -24.23 21.24
C LEU A 171 4.13 -23.70 22.01
N GLY A 172 3.92 -22.84 23.01
CA GLY A 172 4.99 -22.25 23.81
C GLY A 172 5.70 -21.05 23.18
N ALA A 173 5.19 -20.52 22.06
CA ALA A 173 5.75 -19.35 21.40
C ALA A 173 5.16 -18.06 22.01
N THR A 174 5.97 -17.34 22.76
CA THR A 174 5.59 -16.07 23.41
C THR A 174 5.76 -14.85 22.49
N ALA A 175 6.38 -15.01 21.32
CA ALA A 175 6.81 -13.91 20.47
C ALA A 175 5.86 -13.57 19.30
N PHE A 176 4.78 -14.35 19.08
CA PHE A 176 3.85 -14.03 17.98
C PHE A 176 3.01 -12.80 18.30
N ASN A 177 3.11 -11.77 17.47
CA ASN A 177 2.35 -10.55 17.64
C ASN A 177 1.25 -10.45 16.57
N ALA A 178 -0.02 -10.59 17.01
CA ALA A 178 -1.17 -10.49 16.12
C ALA A 178 -1.28 -9.13 15.41
N ALA A 179 -0.76 -8.06 16.02
CA ALA A 179 -0.80 -6.70 15.47
C ALA A 179 0.43 -6.34 14.60
N ALA A 180 1.38 -7.28 14.38
CA ALA A 180 2.59 -7.02 13.60
C ALA A 180 2.34 -6.84 12.10
N LEU A 181 1.14 -7.18 11.61
CA LEU A 181 0.68 -6.98 10.24
C LEU A 181 -0.65 -6.25 10.21
N SER A 182 -0.79 -5.37 9.23
CA SER A 182 -2.07 -4.81 8.82
C SER A 182 -2.53 -5.44 7.50
N PRO A 183 -3.83 -5.49 7.20
CA PRO A 183 -4.34 -6.00 5.93
C PRO A 183 -4.03 -4.98 4.82
N VAL A 184 -2.86 -5.11 4.22
CA VAL A 184 -2.38 -4.22 3.16
C VAL A 184 -1.93 -5.03 1.94
N MET A 185 -2.08 -4.44 0.77
CA MET A 185 -1.58 -4.98 -0.49
C MET A 185 -0.61 -3.99 -1.11
N PRO A 186 0.68 -4.31 -1.22
CA PRO A 186 1.64 -3.51 -1.98
C PRO A 186 1.23 -3.40 -3.44
N MET A 187 1.35 -2.21 -4.02
CA MET A 187 0.91 -1.93 -5.39
C MET A 187 2.05 -1.51 -6.30
N ALA A 188 2.92 -0.65 -5.79
CA ALA A 188 4.02 -0.09 -6.55
C ALA A 188 5.12 0.37 -5.62
N GLY A 189 6.35 0.40 -6.07
CA GLY A 189 7.45 0.92 -5.26
C GLY A 189 8.76 1.06 -5.99
N GLN A 190 9.75 1.57 -5.26
CA GLN A 190 11.11 1.80 -5.75
C GLN A 190 12.09 1.55 -4.59
N PRO A 191 13.25 0.90 -4.83
CA PRO A 191 13.71 0.35 -6.10
C PRO A 191 12.92 -0.89 -6.54
N ASP A 192 12.69 -1.85 -5.72
CA ASP A 192 11.89 -3.04 -6.03
C ASP A 192 11.02 -3.38 -4.83
N VAL A 193 9.77 -3.72 -5.07
CA VAL A 193 8.84 -4.15 -4.04
C VAL A 193 8.72 -5.66 -4.14
N SER A 194 9.45 -6.37 -3.29
CA SER A 194 9.16 -7.78 -3.05
C SER A 194 7.71 -7.88 -2.55
N GLY A 195 6.89 -8.73 -3.19
CA GLY A 195 5.43 -8.74 -3.13
C GLY A 195 4.80 -8.63 -1.74
N TRP A 196 5.40 -9.22 -0.71
CA TRP A 196 4.86 -9.24 0.64
C TRP A 196 5.77 -8.45 1.58
N MET A 197 5.31 -7.31 2.04
CA MET A 197 6.03 -6.51 3.02
C MET A 197 5.25 -6.44 4.33
N PRO A 198 5.92 -6.64 5.48
CA PRO A 198 5.29 -6.37 6.76
C PRO A 198 5.09 -4.84 6.87
N ILE A 199 3.86 -4.39 6.71
CA ILE A 199 3.50 -2.99 6.88
C ILE A 199 2.49 -2.91 8.01
N VAL A 200 2.87 -2.24 9.10
CA VAL A 200 1.94 -1.79 10.12
C VAL A 200 1.46 -0.40 9.69
N VAL A 201 0.16 -0.24 9.50
CA VAL A 201 -0.45 1.01 9.03
C VAL A 201 -0.62 1.98 10.18
N ASP A 202 -0.14 3.21 9.98
CA ASP A 202 -0.48 4.39 10.79
C ASP A 202 -1.55 5.23 10.05
N ALA A 203 -2.30 6.03 10.76
CA ALA A 203 -3.29 6.95 10.19
C ALA A 203 -2.69 7.92 9.15
N LYS A 204 -1.41 8.26 9.29
CA LYS A 204 -0.66 9.12 8.35
C LYS A 204 -0.35 8.46 7.02
N ASP A 205 -0.40 7.13 6.96
CA ASP A 205 -0.05 6.40 5.74
C ASP A 205 -1.10 6.53 4.65
N CYS A 206 -2.35 6.88 4.99
CA CYS A 206 -3.42 7.11 4.03
C CYS A 206 -3.19 8.40 3.25
N MET A 207 -2.95 8.29 1.94
CA MET A 207 -2.70 9.40 1.03
C MET A 207 -3.99 9.87 0.34
N ALA A 208 -4.80 8.94 -0.17
CA ALA A 208 -6.03 9.23 -0.90
C ALA A 208 -7.09 8.15 -0.66
N PRO A 209 -8.39 8.49 -0.68
CA PRO A 209 -9.46 7.51 -0.57
C PRO A 209 -9.51 6.58 -1.80
N ILE A 210 -10.08 5.39 -1.61
CA ILE A 210 -10.45 4.49 -2.70
C ILE A 210 -11.96 4.45 -2.78
N VAL A 211 -12.50 4.67 -3.98
CA VAL A 211 -13.93 4.62 -4.26
C VAL A 211 -14.26 3.46 -5.19
N THR A 212 -15.42 2.87 -4.99
CA THR A 212 -15.91 1.75 -5.81
C THR A 212 -16.80 2.30 -6.94
N GLU A 213 -16.53 1.86 -8.16
CA GLU A 213 -17.34 2.08 -9.35
C GLU A 213 -18.34 0.94 -9.56
#